data_fab0e00088a1c055fb89ba101a7be1fa
#
_entry.id   fab0e00088a1c055fb89ba101a7be1fa
#
_cell.length_a   1.000
_cell.length_b   1.000
_cell.length_c   1.000
_cell.angle_alpha   90.00
_cell.angle_beta   90.00
_cell.angle_gamma   90.00
#
_symmetry.space_group_name_H-M   'P 1'
#
loop_
_entity.id
_entity.type
_entity.pdbx_description
1 polymer ?
#
loop_
_entity_poly.entity_id
_entity_poly.type
_entity_poly.pdbx_seq_one_letter_code
_entity_poly.pdbx_strand_id
1 'polypeptide(L)'
;MNSIFKSHGKLLITGEYFVLKGAKSLSIPTKFFQTLKIENIKESKLIWVSYDKNNDPWIEATFDLSNLKILSTKNKETLFLKKLLCSAQKINSNFLKTSSGFKVVSTMNFERSWGLGSSSTLINNISKWANIN
;
A
#
# COMPACT_ATOMS: atom_id res chain seq x y z
N MET A 1 -18.56 4.82 5.66
CA MET A 1 -18.11 3.55 6.23
C MET A 1 -16.60 3.49 6.21
N ASN A 2 -15.97 3.09 7.31
CA ASN A 2 -14.52 3.03 7.41
C ASN A 2 -14.06 1.59 7.29
N SER A 3 -12.96 1.39 6.59
CA SER A 3 -12.34 0.08 6.43
C SER A 3 -10.88 0.14 6.85
N ILE A 4 -10.40 -0.94 7.44
CA ILE A 4 -9.01 -1.04 7.89
C ILE A 4 -8.44 -2.35 7.34
N PHE A 5 -7.28 -2.25 6.68
CA PHE A 5 -6.54 -3.40 6.18
C PHE A 5 -5.17 -3.41 6.83
N LYS A 6 -4.68 -4.60 7.11
CA LYS A 6 -3.38 -4.77 7.79
C LYS A 6 -2.58 -5.85 7.09
N SER A 7 -1.30 -5.59 6.89
CA SER A 7 -0.37 -6.58 6.36
C SER A 7 0.91 -6.56 7.16
N HIS A 8 1.39 -7.75 7.52
CA HIS A 8 2.60 -7.90 8.32
C HIS A 8 3.85 -7.88 7.44
N GLY A 9 4.90 -7.24 7.95
CA GLY A 9 6.20 -7.31 7.32
C GLY A 9 6.72 -8.73 7.36
N LYS A 10 7.63 -9.05 6.44
CA LYS A 10 8.19 -10.38 6.31
C LYS A 10 9.72 -10.31 6.31
N LEU A 11 10.34 -11.25 6.99
CA LEU A 11 11.77 -11.46 6.89
C LEU A 11 12.00 -12.50 5.81
N LEU A 12 12.71 -12.13 4.77
CA LEU A 12 13.04 -13.03 3.68
C LEU A 12 14.41 -13.64 3.90
N ILE A 13 14.44 -14.95 4.04
CA ILE A 13 15.68 -15.70 4.15
C ILE A 13 15.97 -16.31 2.79
N THR A 14 17.07 -15.91 2.18
CA THR A 14 17.41 -16.33 0.83
C THR A 14 17.94 -17.76 0.79
N GLY A 15 18.06 -18.30 -0.43
CA GLY A 15 18.52 -19.66 -0.65
C GLY A 15 19.93 -19.95 -0.17
N GLU A 16 20.73 -18.94 0.14
CA GLU A 16 22.08 -19.16 0.66
C GLU A 16 22.09 -20.02 1.92
N TYR A 17 21.05 -19.92 2.72
CA TYR A 17 20.94 -20.69 3.96
C TYR A 17 20.24 -22.03 3.76
N PHE A 18 19.64 -22.27 2.60
CA PHE A 18 18.85 -23.48 2.35
C PHE A 18 19.23 -24.17 1.06
N VAL A 19 20.36 -23.82 0.50
CA VAL A 19 20.80 -24.29 -0.81
C VAL A 19 20.92 -25.82 -0.87
N LEU A 20 21.29 -26.45 0.24
CA LEU A 20 21.45 -27.90 0.30
C LEU A 20 20.14 -28.66 0.10
N LYS A 21 19.02 -28.03 0.31
CA LYS A 21 17.71 -28.62 0.17
C LYS A 21 16.99 -28.18 -1.08
N GLY A 22 17.67 -27.41 -1.93
CA GLY A 22 17.05 -26.86 -3.13
C GLY A 22 16.03 -25.75 -2.85
N ALA A 23 15.94 -25.30 -1.63
CA ALA A 23 15.04 -24.23 -1.27
C ALA A 23 15.49 -22.92 -1.90
N LYS A 24 14.52 -22.15 -2.45
CA LYS A 24 14.81 -20.88 -3.09
C LYS A 24 14.79 -19.72 -2.11
N SER A 25 13.81 -19.73 -1.21
CA SER A 25 13.68 -18.69 -0.19
C SER A 25 12.69 -19.15 0.86
N LEU A 26 12.79 -18.54 2.04
CA LEU A 26 11.85 -18.72 3.12
C LEU A 26 11.41 -17.36 3.60
N SER A 27 10.08 -17.14 3.70
CA SER A 27 9.50 -15.89 4.19
C SER A 27 8.91 -16.15 5.57
N ILE A 28 9.33 -15.37 6.56
CA ILE A 28 8.85 -15.48 7.93
C ILE A 28 8.03 -14.23 8.26
N PRO A 29 6.74 -14.37 8.62
CA PRO A 29 5.94 -13.22 9.05
C PRO A 29 6.49 -12.67 10.38
N THR A 30 6.40 -11.36 10.55
CA THR A 30 6.88 -10.67 11.73
C THR A 30 5.73 -10.03 12.49
N LYS A 31 6.00 -9.54 13.70
CA LYS A 31 5.02 -8.76 14.46
C LYS A 31 4.88 -7.32 13.94
N PHE A 32 5.76 -6.90 13.05
CA PHE A 32 5.70 -5.56 12.45
C PHE A 32 4.69 -5.54 11.32
N PHE A 33 3.94 -4.44 11.20
CA PHE A 33 2.87 -4.39 10.21
C PHE A 33 2.67 -2.98 9.68
N GLN A 34 1.98 -2.92 8.56
CA GLN A 34 1.51 -1.68 7.96
C GLN A 34 -0.02 -1.74 7.87
N THR A 35 -0.67 -0.64 8.26
CA THR A 35 -2.12 -0.52 8.27
C THR A 35 -2.58 0.48 7.21
N LEU A 36 -3.68 0.17 6.55
CA LEU A 36 -4.32 1.05 5.59
C LEU A 36 -5.73 1.32 6.09
N LYS A 37 -6.00 2.57 6.45
CA LYS A 37 -7.31 2.99 6.93
C LYS A 37 -8.00 3.84 5.87
N ILE A 38 -9.22 3.47 5.52
CA ILE A 38 -9.97 4.10 4.43
C ILE A 38 -11.25 4.69 4.98
N GLU A 39 -11.44 5.97 4.71
CA GLU A 39 -12.66 6.70 5.07
C GLU A 39 -13.31 7.24 3.80
N ASN A 40 -14.64 7.19 3.75
CA ASN A 40 -15.37 7.79 2.66
C ASN A 40 -15.46 9.30 2.87
N ILE A 41 -15.30 10.07 1.80
CA ILE A 41 -15.48 11.52 1.81
C ILE A 41 -16.43 11.91 0.68
N LYS A 42 -16.98 13.12 0.76
CA LYS A 42 -17.96 13.57 -0.22
C LYS A 42 -17.33 13.98 -1.56
N GLU A 43 -16.14 14.54 -1.51
CA GLU A 43 -15.42 14.99 -2.70
C GLU A 43 -15.00 13.79 -3.55
N SER A 44 -15.09 13.94 -4.88
CA SER A 44 -14.67 12.88 -5.81
C SER A 44 -13.15 12.88 -5.98
N LYS A 45 -12.46 12.65 -4.90
CA LYS A 45 -10.99 12.65 -4.82
C LYS A 45 -10.50 11.47 -3.99
N LEU A 46 -9.27 11.10 -4.23
CA LEU A 46 -8.55 10.14 -3.39
C LEU A 46 -7.42 10.89 -2.71
N ILE A 47 -7.55 11.09 -1.41
CA ILE A 47 -6.54 11.77 -0.59
C ILE A 47 -5.75 10.69 0.14
N TRP A 48 -4.45 10.67 -0.06
CA TRP A 48 -3.58 9.63 0.47
C TRP A 48 -2.44 10.21 1.28
N VAL A 49 -2.25 9.71 2.50
CA VAL A 49 -1.10 10.03 3.34
C VAL A 49 -0.56 8.74 3.93
N SER A 50 0.72 8.49 3.75
CA SER A 50 1.41 7.37 4.39
C SER A 50 2.42 7.91 5.40
N TYR A 51 2.31 7.46 6.63
CA TYR A 51 3.21 7.85 7.72
C TYR A 51 4.19 6.73 8.01
N ASP A 52 5.41 7.10 8.34
CA ASP A 52 6.41 6.15 8.79
C ASP A 52 6.27 5.88 10.30
N LYS A 53 7.20 5.10 10.85
CA LYS A 53 7.20 4.73 12.27
C LYS A 53 7.19 5.95 13.20
N ASN A 54 7.79 7.06 12.78
CA ASN A 54 7.90 8.27 13.58
C ASN A 54 6.76 9.25 13.33
N ASN A 55 5.71 8.82 12.61
CA ASN A 55 4.58 9.64 12.19
C ASN A 55 4.97 10.78 11.24
N ASP A 56 6.06 10.60 10.50
CA ASP A 56 6.45 11.51 9.43
C ASP A 56 5.85 11.04 8.11
N PRO A 57 5.20 11.93 7.35
CA PRO A 57 4.62 11.52 6.07
C PRO A 57 5.73 11.26 5.05
N TRP A 58 5.64 10.11 4.39
CA TRP A 58 6.57 9.75 3.32
C TRP A 58 5.89 9.60 1.96
N ILE A 59 4.55 9.53 1.95
CA ILE A 59 3.76 9.68 0.73
C ILE A 59 2.61 10.64 1.06
N GLU A 60 2.49 11.70 0.28
CA GLU A 60 1.34 12.58 0.33
C GLU A 60 0.88 12.79 -1.11
N ALA A 61 -0.36 12.42 -1.40
CA ALA A 61 -0.88 12.50 -2.75
C ALA A 61 -2.37 12.76 -2.75
N THR A 62 -2.82 13.47 -3.77
CA THR A 62 -4.24 13.66 -4.06
C THR A 62 -4.43 13.30 -5.51
N PHE A 63 -5.43 12.47 -5.77
CA PHE A 63 -5.77 12.00 -7.10
C PHE A 63 -7.19 12.42 -7.46
N ASP A 64 -7.40 12.72 -8.74
CA ASP A 64 -8.75 12.81 -9.29
C ASP A 64 -9.28 11.38 -9.39
N LEU A 65 -10.42 11.12 -8.75
CA LEU A 65 -10.94 9.76 -8.68
C LEU A 65 -11.41 9.23 -10.04
N SER A 66 -11.80 10.13 -10.95
CA SER A 66 -12.32 9.73 -12.25
C SER A 66 -11.25 9.14 -13.16
N ASN A 67 -10.02 9.61 -13.07
CA ASN A 67 -8.94 9.21 -13.98
C ASN A 67 -7.60 8.92 -13.28
N LEU A 68 -7.55 9.02 -11.95
CA LEU A 68 -6.35 8.88 -11.13
C LEU A 68 -5.23 9.85 -11.52
N LYS A 69 -5.59 11.00 -12.06
CA LYS A 69 -4.62 12.06 -12.31
C LYS A 69 -4.12 12.62 -10.99
N ILE A 70 -2.80 12.79 -10.87
CA ILE A 70 -2.21 13.35 -9.66
C ILE A 70 -2.49 14.86 -9.63
N LEU A 71 -3.18 15.31 -8.58
CA LEU A 71 -3.52 16.71 -8.37
C LEU A 71 -2.54 17.43 -7.44
N SER A 72 -1.70 16.67 -6.74
CA SER A 72 -0.69 17.17 -5.81
C SER A 72 0.69 17.18 -6.45
N THR A 73 1.72 17.38 -5.64
CA THR A 73 3.11 17.35 -6.10
C THR A 73 3.46 15.95 -6.60
N LYS A 74 4.06 15.89 -7.78
CA LYS A 74 4.53 14.62 -8.35
C LYS A 74 5.95 14.35 -7.86
N ASN A 75 6.16 13.15 -7.34
CA ASN A 75 7.48 12.68 -6.96
C ASN A 75 7.54 11.17 -7.18
N LYS A 76 8.67 10.57 -6.85
CA LYS A 76 8.88 9.13 -7.05
C LYS A 76 7.81 8.30 -6.34
N GLU A 77 7.49 8.66 -5.11
CA GLU A 77 6.53 7.93 -4.28
C GLU A 77 5.11 8.06 -4.81
N THR A 78 4.69 9.26 -5.22
CA THR A 78 3.33 9.44 -5.76
C THR A 78 3.16 8.76 -7.10
N LEU A 79 4.20 8.74 -7.93
CA LEU A 79 4.16 8.02 -9.22
C LEU A 79 4.08 6.52 -9.00
N PHE A 80 4.81 5.99 -8.02
CA PHE A 80 4.74 4.57 -7.66
C PHE A 80 3.34 4.21 -7.17
N LEU A 81 2.76 5.03 -6.30
CA LEU A 81 1.40 4.82 -5.80
C LEU A 81 0.37 4.83 -6.92
N LYS A 82 0.47 5.79 -7.83
CA LYS A 82 -0.42 5.85 -9.00
C LYS A 82 -0.34 4.57 -9.81
N LYS A 83 0.87 4.06 -10.03
CA LYS A 83 1.08 2.83 -10.78
C LYS A 83 0.39 1.65 -10.10
N LEU A 84 0.48 1.55 -8.76
CA LEU A 84 -0.18 0.49 -8.01
C LEU A 84 -1.70 0.59 -8.13
N LEU A 85 -2.25 1.78 -7.98
CA LEU A 85 -3.70 1.99 -8.06
C LEU A 85 -4.23 1.69 -9.45
N CYS A 86 -3.53 2.13 -10.48
CA CYS A 86 -3.92 1.83 -11.87
C CYS A 86 -3.86 0.34 -12.16
N SER A 87 -2.84 -0.34 -11.65
CA SER A 87 -2.71 -1.80 -11.82
C SER A 87 -3.85 -2.54 -11.12
N ALA A 88 -4.23 -2.09 -9.93
CA ALA A 88 -5.36 -2.68 -9.21
C ALA A 88 -6.67 -2.50 -9.98
N GLN A 89 -6.89 -1.34 -10.59
CA GLN A 89 -8.08 -1.10 -11.43
C GLN A 89 -8.11 -1.98 -12.67
N LYS A 90 -6.95 -2.30 -13.24
CA LYS A 90 -6.89 -3.22 -14.38
C LYS A 90 -7.32 -4.63 -14.01
N ILE A 91 -7.03 -5.05 -12.78
CA ILE A 91 -7.41 -6.38 -12.32
C ILE A 91 -8.87 -6.40 -11.84
N ASN A 92 -9.28 -5.37 -11.11
CA ASN A 92 -10.67 -5.21 -10.67
C ASN A 92 -11.20 -3.86 -11.17
N SER A 93 -11.93 -3.87 -12.27
CA SER A 93 -12.40 -2.65 -12.91
C SER A 93 -13.40 -1.87 -12.06
N ASN A 94 -13.99 -2.48 -11.03
CA ASN A 94 -14.91 -1.79 -10.13
C ASN A 94 -14.20 -1.05 -9.01
N PHE A 95 -12.90 -1.29 -8.83
CA PHE A 95 -12.12 -0.63 -7.80
C PHE A 95 -12.06 0.89 -8.05
N LEU A 96 -12.41 1.67 -7.04
CA LEU A 96 -12.46 3.15 -7.08
C LEU A 96 -13.52 3.72 -8.02
N LYS A 97 -14.44 2.89 -8.50
CA LYS A 97 -15.57 3.34 -9.35
C LYS A 97 -16.74 3.72 -8.46
N THR A 98 -16.73 4.94 -7.94
CA THR A 98 -17.75 5.43 -7.03
C THR A 98 -17.94 6.94 -7.24
N SER A 99 -19.12 7.45 -6.87
CA SER A 99 -19.44 8.87 -6.99
C SER A 99 -18.85 9.72 -5.88
N SER A 100 -18.47 9.10 -4.76
CA SER A 100 -17.80 9.78 -3.65
C SER A 100 -16.32 9.42 -3.64
N GLY A 101 -15.57 10.08 -2.76
CA GLY A 101 -14.13 9.86 -2.69
C GLY A 101 -13.69 9.11 -1.45
N PHE A 102 -12.38 9.06 -1.27
CA PHE A 102 -11.77 8.36 -0.16
C PHE A 102 -10.63 9.16 0.43
N LYS A 103 -10.50 9.08 1.75
CA LYS A 103 -9.31 9.52 2.46
C LYS A 103 -8.62 8.28 2.99
N VAL A 104 -7.38 8.08 2.59
CA VAL A 104 -6.59 6.90 2.95
C VAL A 104 -5.42 7.32 3.79
N VAL A 105 -5.28 6.69 4.96
CA VAL A 105 -4.16 6.90 5.86
C VAL A 105 -3.46 5.57 6.07
N SER A 106 -2.18 5.54 5.77
CA SER A 106 -1.34 4.37 5.97
C SER A 106 -0.36 4.63 7.09
N THR A 107 -0.21 3.69 7.99
CA THR A 107 0.76 3.77 9.08
C THR A 107 1.54 2.47 9.17
N MET A 108 2.78 2.55 9.65
CA MET A 108 3.60 1.36 9.87
C MET A 108 4.32 1.48 11.22
N ASN A 109 4.60 0.34 11.83
CA ASN A 109 5.32 0.30 13.11
C ASN A 109 6.75 -0.21 12.98
N PHE A 110 7.31 -0.10 11.77
CA PHE A 110 8.69 -0.51 11.50
C PHE A 110 9.38 0.49 10.58
N GLU A 111 10.70 0.50 10.58
CA GLU A 111 11.49 1.39 9.73
C GLU A 111 11.45 0.91 8.28
N ARG A 112 11.29 1.84 7.34
CA ARG A 112 11.31 1.51 5.91
C ARG A 112 12.62 0.85 5.49
N SER A 113 13.71 1.23 6.16
CA SER A 113 15.06 0.73 5.86
C SER A 113 15.37 -0.65 6.44
N TRP A 114 14.45 -1.24 7.24
CA TRP A 114 14.71 -2.51 7.90
C TRP A 114 14.61 -3.72 6.98
N GLY A 115 14.18 -3.56 5.75
CA GLY A 115 14.05 -4.66 4.81
C GLY A 115 12.89 -5.60 5.11
N LEU A 116 11.89 -5.14 5.84
CA LEU A 116 10.71 -5.94 6.19
C LEU A 116 9.59 -5.84 5.15
N GLY A 117 9.87 -5.23 4.00
CA GLY A 117 8.94 -5.20 2.90
C GLY A 117 7.85 -4.13 3.01
N SER A 118 8.25 -2.88 3.25
CA SER A 118 7.27 -1.79 3.32
C SER A 118 6.48 -1.64 2.03
N SER A 119 7.11 -1.83 0.87
CA SER A 119 6.41 -1.81 -0.41
C SER A 119 5.50 -3.01 -0.56
N SER A 120 5.94 -4.19 -0.12
CA SER A 120 5.13 -5.41 -0.20
C SER A 120 3.89 -5.33 0.68
N THR A 121 4.02 -4.78 1.89
CA THR A 121 2.86 -4.63 2.78
C THR A 121 1.87 -3.62 2.22
N LEU A 122 2.35 -2.56 1.58
CA LEU A 122 1.50 -1.58 0.92
C LEU A 122 0.74 -2.23 -0.25
N ILE A 123 1.44 -2.99 -1.09
CA ILE A 123 0.82 -3.70 -2.20
C ILE A 123 -0.23 -4.69 -1.69
N ASN A 124 0.07 -5.44 -0.63
CA ASN A 124 -0.87 -6.38 -0.05
C ASN A 124 -2.12 -5.68 0.47
N ASN A 125 -1.97 -4.55 1.15
CA ASN A 125 -3.11 -3.80 1.67
C ASN A 125 -3.97 -3.23 0.54
N ILE A 126 -3.36 -2.71 -0.52
CA ILE A 126 -4.10 -2.22 -1.68
C ILE A 126 -4.84 -3.39 -2.35
N SER A 127 -4.20 -4.54 -2.45
CA SER A 127 -4.83 -5.74 -3.02
C SER A 127 -6.05 -6.17 -2.22
N LYS A 128 -5.95 -6.15 -0.90
CA LYS A 128 -7.09 -6.46 -0.03
C LYS A 128 -8.22 -5.46 -0.22
N TRP A 129 -7.89 -4.18 -0.28
CA TRP A 129 -8.88 -3.12 -0.49
C TRP A 129 -9.56 -3.27 -1.85
N ALA A 130 -8.79 -3.57 -2.88
CA ALA A 130 -9.31 -3.75 -4.23
C ALA A 130 -9.98 -5.13 -4.44
N ASN A 131 -9.99 -5.97 -3.41
CA ASN A 131 -10.54 -7.32 -3.46
C ASN A 131 -9.89 -8.19 -4.55
N ILE A 132 -8.56 -8.13 -4.59
CA ILE A 132 -7.73 -8.89 -5.53
C ILE A 132 -6.97 -9.95 -4.74
N ASN A 133 -6.91 -11.17 -5.27
CA ASN A 133 -6.14 -12.26 -4.67
C ASN A 133 -4.79 -12.42 -5.36
#